data_e411a271e78f326505c69fd294bdc1e6
#
_entry.id   e411a271e78f326505c69fd294bdc1e6
#
_cell.length_a   1.000
_cell.length_b   1.000
_cell.length_c   1.000
_cell.angle_alpha   90.00
_cell.angle_beta   90.00
_cell.angle_gamma   90.00
#
_symmetry.space_group_name_H-M   'P 1'
#
loop_
_entity.id
_entity.type
_entity.pdbx_description
1 polymer ?
#
loop_
_entity_poly.entity_id
_entity_poly.type
_entity_poly.pdbx_seq_one_letter_code
_entity_poly.pdbx_strand_id
1 'polypeptide(L)'
;PRAYRDTRMAKYAAEVDRRLPPRAAWEWTGIQPQEINTAYQVFADLAEQPRLRQTVHTLLPIADLAAYLLGATPGIGRGIGSSTGLAIPGASQWSAQVLNALDIPHEWLPHLVSDSTVAGTTDDGSAIVRCGGHDTACAVHSLGLGRDDVRLFLSCGSWNLVGVTIPEALITAEAYDAGLT
;
A
#
# COMPACT_ATOMS: atom_id res chain seq x y z
N PRO A 1 0.27 -6.31 15.25
CA PRO A 1 0.28 -5.05 14.49
C PRO A 1 0.84 -3.94 15.35
N ARG A 2 1.63 -3.05 14.75
CA ARG A 2 2.18 -1.86 15.41
C ARG A 2 1.48 -0.62 14.84
N ALA A 3 1.40 0.45 15.65
CA ALA A 3 0.82 1.70 15.21
C ALA A 3 1.73 2.37 14.16
N TYR A 4 1.16 3.00 13.16
CA TYR A 4 1.92 3.71 12.12
C TYR A 4 2.77 4.88 12.66
N ARG A 5 2.46 5.35 13.87
CA ARG A 5 3.24 6.39 14.56
C ARG A 5 4.42 5.85 15.39
N ASP A 6 4.71 4.55 15.30
CA ASP A 6 5.87 3.96 15.94
C ASP A 6 7.15 4.51 15.29
N THR A 7 8.05 5.05 16.13
CA THR A 7 9.28 5.71 15.66
C THR A 7 10.45 4.75 15.45
N ARG A 8 10.22 3.43 15.51
CA ARG A 8 11.28 2.41 15.38
C ARG A 8 12.06 2.49 14.05
N MET A 9 11.42 3.03 13.01
CA MET A 9 12.07 3.21 11.72
C MET A 9 13.25 4.18 11.74
N ALA A 10 13.28 5.15 12.66
CA ALA A 10 14.34 6.15 12.73
C ALA A 10 15.74 5.51 12.81
N LYS A 11 15.88 4.36 13.48
CA LYS A 11 17.16 3.63 13.56
C LYS A 11 17.54 2.88 12.28
N TYR A 12 16.59 2.66 11.37
CA TYR A 12 16.81 1.93 10.12
C TYR A 12 16.81 2.84 8.88
N ALA A 13 16.41 4.12 9.01
CA ALA A 13 16.21 5.03 7.89
C ALA A 13 17.45 5.07 6.96
N ALA A 14 18.65 5.28 7.52
CA ALA A 14 19.88 5.32 6.74
C ALA A 14 20.19 4.00 6.00
N GLU A 15 19.86 2.86 6.61
CA GLU A 15 20.05 1.54 5.97
C GLU A 15 19.05 1.34 4.84
N VAL A 16 17.79 1.75 5.05
CA VAL A 16 16.76 1.68 4.02
C VAL A 16 17.12 2.59 2.84
N ASP A 17 17.50 3.85 3.09
CA ASP A 17 17.86 4.80 2.03
C ASP A 17 19.08 4.33 1.22
N ARG A 18 19.99 3.61 1.85
CA ARG A 18 21.14 3.02 1.16
C ARG A 18 20.75 1.86 0.25
N ARG A 19 19.79 1.03 0.65
CA ARG A 19 19.29 -0.12 -0.14
C ARG A 19 18.26 0.29 -1.19
N LEU A 20 17.42 1.23 -0.83
CA LEU A 20 16.33 1.75 -1.64
C LEU A 20 16.34 3.28 -1.58
N PRO A 21 17.15 3.94 -2.42
CA PRO A 21 17.19 5.40 -2.45
C PRO A 21 15.79 6.00 -2.64
N PRO A 22 15.44 7.10 -1.93
CA PRO A 22 14.10 7.67 -1.93
C PRO A 22 13.52 7.91 -3.32
N ARG A 23 14.34 8.43 -4.24
CA ARG A 23 13.91 8.66 -5.62
C ARG A 23 13.61 7.36 -6.35
N ALA A 24 14.43 6.32 -6.19
CA ALA A 24 14.18 5.01 -6.79
C ALA A 24 12.91 4.36 -6.23
N ALA A 25 12.69 4.48 -4.91
CA ALA A 25 11.46 4.01 -4.27
C ALA A 25 10.23 4.65 -4.93
N TRP A 26 10.26 5.98 -5.10
CA TRP A 26 9.17 6.71 -5.73
C TRP A 26 8.99 6.33 -7.22
N GLU A 27 10.07 6.26 -8.00
CA GLU A 27 10.00 5.86 -9.41
C GLU A 27 9.41 4.47 -9.61
N TRP A 28 9.66 3.54 -8.66
CA TRP A 28 9.17 2.16 -8.75
C TRP A 28 7.78 1.95 -8.17
N THR A 29 7.25 2.90 -7.40
CA THR A 29 5.97 2.73 -6.70
C THR A 29 4.99 3.90 -6.89
N GLY A 30 5.47 5.07 -7.26
CA GLY A 30 4.68 6.31 -7.27
C GLY A 30 4.40 6.88 -5.89
N ILE A 31 4.95 6.29 -4.83
CA ILE A 31 4.70 6.69 -3.44
C ILE A 31 5.91 7.43 -2.88
N GLN A 32 5.71 8.64 -2.36
CA GLN A 32 6.74 9.35 -1.62
C GLN A 32 7.16 8.53 -0.39
N PRO A 33 8.46 8.23 -0.25
CA PRO A 33 8.94 7.41 0.84
C PRO A 33 8.66 8.03 2.20
N GLN A 34 7.99 7.29 3.06
CA GLN A 34 7.70 7.69 4.44
C GLN A 34 7.88 6.50 5.38
N GLU A 35 8.37 6.75 6.57
CA GLU A 35 8.59 5.71 7.59
C GLU A 35 7.34 4.89 7.93
N ILE A 36 6.16 5.45 7.69
CA ILE A 36 4.88 4.80 7.93
C ILE A 36 4.48 3.80 6.85
N ASN A 37 5.10 3.83 5.64
CA ASN A 37 4.76 2.90 4.58
C ASN A 37 5.05 1.45 4.99
N THR A 38 4.22 0.54 4.51
CA THR A 38 4.34 -0.89 4.82
C THR A 38 5.71 -1.45 4.46
N ALA A 39 6.31 -1.03 3.35
CA ALA A 39 7.64 -1.42 2.92
C ALA A 39 8.68 -1.24 4.04
N TYR A 40 8.72 -0.06 4.65
CA TYR A 40 9.66 0.27 5.72
C TYR A 40 9.33 -0.47 7.02
N GLN A 41 8.04 -0.60 7.34
CA GLN A 41 7.62 -1.31 8.54
C GLN A 41 7.97 -2.80 8.49
N VAL A 42 7.80 -3.44 7.33
CA VAL A 42 8.19 -4.84 7.13
C VAL A 42 9.72 -5.00 7.20
N PHE A 43 10.48 -4.06 6.63
CA PHE A 43 11.93 -4.06 6.78
C PHE A 43 12.36 -4.02 8.25
N ALA A 44 11.76 -3.13 9.06
CA ALA A 44 12.05 -3.06 10.48
C ALA A 44 11.67 -4.34 11.23
N ASP A 45 10.51 -4.94 10.90
CA ASP A 45 10.10 -6.21 11.49
C ASP A 45 11.11 -7.33 11.20
N LEU A 46 11.59 -7.42 9.95
CA LEU A 46 12.59 -8.41 9.54
C LEU A 46 13.95 -8.18 10.20
N ALA A 47 14.34 -6.91 10.37
CA ALA A 47 15.59 -6.56 11.04
C ALA A 47 15.54 -6.88 12.54
N GLU A 48 14.41 -6.64 13.20
CA GLU A 48 14.21 -6.92 14.63
C GLU A 48 13.97 -8.41 14.93
N GLN A 49 13.33 -9.11 14.00
CA GLN A 49 12.90 -10.49 14.19
C GLN A 49 13.18 -11.34 12.93
N PRO A 50 14.45 -11.68 12.64
CA PRO A 50 14.80 -12.44 11.43
C PRO A 50 14.07 -13.78 11.28
N ARG A 51 13.63 -14.38 12.39
CA ARG A 51 12.84 -15.63 12.41
C ARG A 51 11.48 -15.50 11.67
N LEU A 52 10.98 -14.28 11.46
CA LEU A 52 9.74 -14.06 10.71
C LEU A 52 9.83 -14.65 9.30
N ARG A 53 11.03 -14.70 8.71
CA ARG A 53 11.25 -15.34 7.40
C ARG A 53 10.83 -16.81 7.36
N GLN A 54 10.84 -17.49 8.50
CA GLN A 54 10.53 -18.91 8.62
C GLN A 54 9.08 -19.15 9.10
N THR A 55 8.43 -18.14 9.67
CA THR A 55 7.15 -18.31 10.35
C THR A 55 6.00 -17.54 9.70
N VAL A 56 6.29 -16.50 8.92
CA VAL A 56 5.27 -15.75 8.19
C VAL A 56 5.00 -16.43 6.86
N HIS A 57 3.73 -16.66 6.59
CA HIS A 57 3.24 -17.22 5.33
C HIS A 57 2.56 -16.18 4.45
N THR A 58 1.95 -15.17 5.07
CA THR A 58 1.18 -14.16 4.34
C THR A 58 1.21 -12.84 5.10
N LEU A 59 1.39 -11.74 4.38
CA LEU A 59 1.27 -10.38 4.86
C LEU A 59 -0.04 -9.80 4.35
N LEU A 60 -0.84 -9.25 5.27
CA LEU A 60 -2.13 -8.62 4.94
C LEU A 60 -2.22 -7.25 5.64
N PRO A 61 -2.62 -6.19 4.94
CA PRO A 61 -3.11 -4.97 5.58
C PRO A 61 -4.29 -5.26 6.50
N ILE A 62 -4.52 -4.40 7.49
CA ILE A 62 -5.53 -4.66 8.53
C ILE A 62 -6.94 -4.84 7.96
N ALA A 63 -7.31 -4.12 6.90
CA ALA A 63 -8.60 -4.26 6.24
C ALA A 63 -8.75 -5.64 5.58
N ASP A 64 -7.73 -6.09 4.87
CA ASP A 64 -7.73 -7.40 4.22
C ASP A 64 -7.61 -8.55 5.23
N LEU A 65 -6.91 -8.32 6.34
CA LEU A 65 -6.87 -9.26 7.46
C LEU A 65 -8.27 -9.45 8.07
N ALA A 66 -9.02 -8.37 8.27
CA ALA A 66 -10.39 -8.46 8.79
C ALA A 66 -11.28 -9.28 7.84
N ALA A 67 -11.20 -9.04 6.53
CA ALA A 67 -11.91 -9.81 5.53
C ALA A 67 -11.51 -11.31 5.56
N TYR A 68 -10.20 -11.58 5.65
CA TYR A 68 -9.68 -12.94 5.75
C TYR A 68 -10.20 -13.69 6.98
N LEU A 69 -10.22 -13.04 8.15
CA LEU A 69 -10.75 -13.63 9.39
C LEU A 69 -12.26 -13.93 9.33
N LEU A 70 -12.97 -13.25 8.44
CA LEU A 70 -14.41 -13.50 8.18
C LEU A 70 -14.65 -14.60 7.14
N GLY A 71 -13.61 -15.13 6.49
CA GLY A 71 -13.72 -16.20 5.51
C GLY A 71 -13.34 -15.81 4.07
N ALA A 72 -12.80 -14.61 3.85
CA ALA A 72 -12.31 -14.23 2.53
C ALA A 72 -11.02 -14.98 2.16
N THR A 73 -10.82 -15.21 0.87
CA THR A 73 -9.53 -15.69 0.37
C THR A 73 -8.44 -14.63 0.56
N PRO A 74 -7.17 -15.01 0.83
CA PRO A 74 -6.08 -14.06 0.92
C PRO A 74 -5.95 -13.24 -0.37
N GLY A 75 -5.87 -11.93 -0.22
CA GLY A 75 -5.70 -10.98 -1.31
C GLY A 75 -5.58 -9.58 -0.74
N ILE A 76 -4.97 -8.66 -1.46
CA ILE A 76 -4.83 -7.26 -1.05
C ILE A 76 -5.55 -6.38 -2.06
N GLY A 77 -6.49 -5.57 -1.59
CA GLY A 77 -7.19 -4.60 -2.44
C GLY A 77 -6.22 -3.61 -3.08
N ARG A 78 -6.42 -3.27 -4.36
CA ARG A 78 -5.52 -2.35 -5.09
C ARG A 78 -5.45 -0.98 -4.43
N GLY A 79 -6.54 -0.48 -3.89
CA GLY A 79 -6.58 0.81 -3.22
C GLY A 79 -5.61 0.91 -2.05
N ILE A 80 -5.63 -0.08 -1.14
CA ILE A 80 -4.66 -0.12 -0.03
C ILE A 80 -3.29 -0.61 -0.50
N GLY A 81 -3.23 -1.51 -1.45
CA GLY A 81 -1.98 -2.02 -2.03
C GLY A 81 -1.11 -0.91 -2.60
N SER A 82 -1.72 0.10 -3.27
CA SER A 82 -1.01 1.24 -3.83
C SER A 82 -0.28 2.08 -2.78
N SER A 83 -0.81 2.20 -1.57
CA SER A 83 -0.22 3.01 -0.51
C SER A 83 0.89 2.31 0.29
N THR A 84 1.13 1.03 0.04
CA THR A 84 2.10 0.23 0.80
C THR A 84 3.57 0.59 0.55
N GLY A 85 3.86 1.25 -0.58
CA GLY A 85 5.22 1.40 -1.09
C GLY A 85 5.84 0.08 -1.59
N LEU A 86 5.01 -0.95 -1.86
CA LEU A 86 5.45 -2.25 -2.36
C LEU A 86 4.93 -2.57 -3.77
N ALA A 87 3.89 -1.88 -4.23
CA ALA A 87 3.28 -2.08 -5.54
C ALA A 87 3.83 -1.10 -6.58
N ILE A 88 3.83 -1.50 -7.86
CA ILE A 88 4.11 -0.57 -8.96
C ILE A 88 2.98 0.46 -9.09
N PRO A 89 3.22 1.60 -9.75
CA PRO A 89 2.16 2.58 -10.00
C PRO A 89 0.93 1.92 -10.65
N GLY A 90 -0.26 2.30 -10.17
CA GLY A 90 -1.52 1.66 -10.58
C GLY A 90 -1.83 0.33 -9.89
N ALA A 91 -0.96 -0.14 -9.00
CA ALA A 91 -1.14 -1.33 -8.15
C ALA A 91 -1.64 -2.58 -8.91
N SER A 92 -1.09 -2.82 -10.10
CA SER A 92 -1.39 -4.04 -10.86
C SER A 92 -0.53 -5.23 -10.46
N GLN A 93 0.66 -4.95 -9.94
CA GLN A 93 1.66 -5.94 -9.52
C GLN A 93 2.49 -5.41 -8.35
N TRP A 94 3.15 -6.32 -7.64
CA TRP A 94 4.18 -5.97 -6.66
C TRP A 94 5.47 -5.55 -7.35
N SER A 95 6.15 -4.55 -6.81
CA SER A 95 7.44 -4.09 -7.32
C SER A 95 8.55 -5.05 -6.91
N ALA A 96 9.00 -5.89 -7.83
CA ALA A 96 10.12 -6.80 -7.58
C ALA A 96 11.39 -6.04 -7.17
N GLN A 97 11.58 -4.82 -7.70
CA GLN A 97 12.73 -3.99 -7.38
C GLN A 97 12.74 -3.60 -5.89
N VAL A 98 11.58 -3.15 -5.37
CA VAL A 98 11.45 -2.77 -3.95
C VAL A 98 11.60 -4.00 -3.06
N LEU A 99 10.92 -5.10 -3.39
CA LEU A 99 10.99 -6.33 -2.60
C LEU A 99 12.42 -6.85 -2.50
N ASN A 100 13.15 -6.88 -3.61
CA ASN A 100 14.54 -7.31 -3.64
C ASN A 100 15.48 -6.35 -2.88
N ALA A 101 15.29 -5.03 -3.04
CA ALA A 101 16.11 -4.02 -2.37
C ALA A 101 16.00 -4.10 -0.85
N LEU A 102 14.79 -4.33 -0.35
CA LEU A 102 14.49 -4.45 1.08
C LEU A 102 14.54 -5.89 1.60
N ASP A 103 14.85 -6.86 0.73
CA ASP A 103 14.93 -8.28 1.07
C ASP A 103 13.61 -8.78 1.71
N ILE A 104 12.47 -8.38 1.13
CA ILE A 104 11.13 -8.80 1.55
C ILE A 104 10.74 -10.04 0.74
N PRO A 105 10.35 -11.16 1.38
CA PRO A 105 9.95 -12.36 0.68
C PRO A 105 8.71 -12.14 -0.21
N HIS A 106 8.84 -12.41 -1.50
CA HIS A 106 7.77 -12.22 -2.48
C HIS A 106 6.55 -13.10 -2.18
N GLU A 107 6.79 -14.30 -1.67
CA GLU A 107 5.76 -15.27 -1.33
C GLU A 107 4.84 -14.85 -0.17
N TRP A 108 5.23 -13.83 0.59
CA TRP A 108 4.36 -13.29 1.64
C TRP A 108 3.22 -12.45 1.10
N LEU A 109 3.34 -11.97 -0.13
CA LEU A 109 2.40 -11.03 -0.72
C LEU A 109 1.39 -11.77 -1.60
N PRO A 110 0.13 -11.86 -1.20
CA PRO A 110 -0.92 -12.42 -2.04
C PRO A 110 -1.17 -11.52 -3.25
N HIS A 111 -2.01 -11.99 -4.18
CA HIS A 111 -2.36 -11.22 -5.36
C HIS A 111 -3.03 -9.88 -5.01
N LEU A 112 -2.70 -8.85 -5.79
CA LEU A 112 -3.46 -7.61 -5.81
C LEU A 112 -4.79 -7.85 -6.53
N VAL A 113 -5.89 -7.52 -5.86
CA VAL A 113 -7.24 -7.78 -6.38
C VAL A 113 -8.00 -6.47 -6.51
N SER A 114 -8.96 -6.44 -7.42
CA SER A 114 -9.84 -5.28 -7.56
C SER A 114 -10.69 -5.10 -6.30
N ASP A 115 -10.83 -3.86 -5.87
CA ASP A 115 -11.81 -3.49 -4.86
C ASP A 115 -13.25 -3.73 -5.39
N SER A 116 -14.22 -3.80 -4.50
CA SER A 116 -15.64 -4.08 -4.82
C SER A 116 -15.90 -5.46 -5.45
N THR A 117 -15.04 -6.45 -5.14
CA THR A 117 -15.22 -7.84 -5.57
C THR A 117 -15.64 -8.74 -4.42
N VAL A 118 -16.39 -9.79 -4.74
CA VAL A 118 -16.70 -10.86 -3.77
C VAL A 118 -15.41 -11.64 -3.51
N ALA A 119 -15.02 -11.69 -2.24
CA ALA A 119 -13.78 -12.32 -1.80
C ALA A 119 -13.98 -13.67 -1.10
N GLY A 120 -15.21 -13.99 -0.75
CA GLY A 120 -15.58 -15.21 -0.03
C GLY A 120 -16.96 -15.11 0.58
N THR A 121 -17.26 -16.02 1.51
CA THR A 121 -18.51 -16.05 2.26
C THR A 121 -18.21 -16.31 3.73
N THR A 122 -19.01 -15.73 4.59
CA THR A 122 -19.03 -16.03 6.03
C THR A 122 -19.64 -17.40 6.30
N ASP A 123 -19.51 -17.91 7.52
CA ASP A 123 -20.08 -19.21 7.94
C ASP A 123 -21.60 -19.29 7.77
N ASP A 124 -22.32 -18.18 7.86
CA ASP A 124 -23.76 -18.09 7.65
C ASP A 124 -24.15 -17.93 6.17
N GLY A 125 -23.19 -17.95 5.25
CA GLY A 125 -23.41 -17.83 3.81
C GLY A 125 -23.49 -16.40 3.28
N SER A 126 -23.28 -15.39 4.10
CA SER A 126 -23.27 -13.98 3.65
C SER A 126 -22.03 -13.71 2.79
N ALA A 127 -22.20 -12.98 1.68
CA ALA A 127 -21.08 -12.62 0.82
C ALA A 127 -20.16 -11.60 1.50
N ILE A 128 -18.85 -11.85 1.45
CA ILE A 128 -17.83 -10.90 1.86
C ILE A 128 -17.42 -10.11 0.62
N VAL A 129 -17.78 -8.83 0.58
CA VAL A 129 -17.38 -7.93 -0.50
C VAL A 129 -16.17 -7.12 -0.04
N ARG A 130 -15.06 -7.24 -0.76
CA ARG A 130 -13.88 -6.42 -0.50
C ARG A 130 -14.18 -5.00 -1.00
N CYS A 131 -14.36 -4.07 -0.08
CA CYS A 131 -14.48 -2.64 -0.39
C CYS A 131 -13.09 -2.00 -0.42
N GLY A 132 -12.98 -0.74 -0.84
CA GLY A 132 -11.72 -0.01 -0.81
C GLY A 132 -11.15 0.02 0.62
N GLY A 133 -9.92 -0.46 0.78
CA GLY A 133 -9.23 -0.51 2.08
C GLY A 133 -8.57 0.81 2.49
N HIS A 134 -8.60 1.83 1.63
CA HIS A 134 -7.98 3.14 1.85
C HIS A 134 -9.09 4.21 1.95
N ASP A 135 -9.28 4.76 3.16
CA ASP A 135 -10.37 5.69 3.49
C ASP A 135 -10.43 6.93 2.58
N THR A 136 -9.29 7.60 2.36
CA THR A 136 -9.23 8.78 1.48
C THR A 136 -9.53 8.41 0.03
N ALA A 137 -9.03 7.30 -0.48
CA ALA A 137 -9.34 6.84 -1.85
C ALA A 137 -10.84 6.56 -1.99
N CYS A 138 -11.48 5.96 -0.99
CA CYS A 138 -12.92 5.74 -0.96
C CYS A 138 -13.69 7.06 -0.95
N ALA A 139 -13.23 8.05 -0.17
CA ALA A 139 -13.84 9.37 -0.12
C ALA A 139 -13.76 10.08 -1.48
N VAL A 140 -12.61 10.04 -2.14
CA VAL A 140 -12.45 10.61 -3.50
C VAL A 140 -13.31 9.86 -4.52
N HIS A 141 -13.36 8.53 -4.45
CA HIS A 141 -14.20 7.72 -5.33
C HIS A 141 -15.69 8.05 -5.17
N SER A 142 -16.15 8.37 -3.96
CA SER A 142 -17.53 8.72 -3.69
C SER A 142 -17.99 10.02 -4.37
N LEU A 143 -17.05 10.83 -4.87
CA LEU A 143 -17.38 12.03 -5.65
C LEU A 143 -17.94 11.70 -7.04
N GLY A 144 -17.94 10.43 -7.45
CA GLY A 144 -18.49 9.97 -8.72
C GLY A 144 -17.78 10.54 -9.94
N LEU A 145 -16.50 10.87 -9.81
CA LEU A 145 -15.70 11.42 -10.90
C LEU A 145 -15.49 10.35 -11.98
N GLY A 146 -15.77 10.70 -13.22
CA GLY A 146 -15.45 9.85 -14.38
C GLY A 146 -13.94 9.70 -14.56
N ARG A 147 -13.53 8.68 -15.31
CA ARG A 147 -12.12 8.36 -15.55
C ARG A 147 -11.38 9.48 -16.30
N ASP A 148 -12.11 10.25 -17.09
CA ASP A 148 -11.58 11.37 -17.90
C ASP A 148 -11.79 12.74 -17.22
N ASP A 149 -12.39 12.74 -16.05
CA ASP A 149 -12.60 13.96 -15.27
C ASP A 149 -11.32 14.33 -14.50
N VAL A 150 -10.57 15.28 -15.04
CA VAL A 150 -9.46 15.90 -14.28
C VAL A 150 -10.05 16.89 -13.29
N ARG A 151 -10.09 16.50 -12.02
CA ARG A 151 -10.69 17.30 -10.95
C ARG A 151 -9.73 17.47 -9.79
N LEU A 152 -9.68 18.69 -9.27
CA LEU A 152 -8.99 18.97 -8.01
C LEU A 152 -9.91 18.60 -6.85
N PHE A 153 -9.37 17.91 -5.86
CA PHE A 153 -10.06 17.62 -4.60
C PHE A 153 -9.23 18.05 -3.40
N LEU A 154 -9.91 18.33 -2.31
CA LEU A 154 -9.32 18.56 -1.00
C LEU A 154 -10.00 17.64 0.01
N SER A 155 -9.25 16.71 0.58
CA SER A 155 -9.70 15.84 1.67
C SER A 155 -9.20 16.41 2.99
N CYS A 156 -10.14 16.86 3.83
CA CYS A 156 -9.84 17.43 5.14
C CYS A 156 -10.20 16.43 6.24
N GLY A 157 -9.20 15.85 6.89
CA GLY A 157 -9.36 14.88 7.96
C GLY A 157 -8.16 14.93 8.91
N SER A 158 -7.78 13.77 9.47
CA SER A 158 -6.54 13.64 10.26
C SER A 158 -5.29 14.01 9.43
N TRP A 159 -5.36 13.80 8.14
CA TRP A 159 -4.46 14.30 7.12
C TRP A 159 -5.22 15.26 6.21
N ASN A 160 -4.59 16.35 5.82
CA ASN A 160 -5.13 17.25 4.81
C ASN A 160 -4.42 16.93 3.49
N LEU A 161 -5.17 16.40 2.55
CA LEU A 161 -4.65 15.99 1.25
C LEU A 161 -5.29 16.83 0.15
N VAL A 162 -4.46 17.39 -0.70
CA VAL A 162 -4.89 18.01 -1.95
C VAL A 162 -4.42 17.13 -3.09
N GLY A 163 -5.29 16.90 -4.06
CA GLY A 163 -4.95 16.03 -5.17
C GLY A 163 -5.76 16.34 -6.42
N VAL A 164 -5.39 15.70 -7.49
CA VAL A 164 -6.06 15.75 -8.77
C VAL A 164 -6.25 14.33 -9.30
N THR A 165 -7.43 14.05 -9.85
CA THR A 165 -7.66 12.80 -10.57
C THR A 165 -7.06 12.90 -11.96
N ILE A 166 -6.29 11.88 -12.36
CA ILE A 166 -5.67 11.78 -13.66
C ILE A 166 -5.82 10.34 -14.20
N PRO A 167 -5.84 10.14 -15.53
CA PRO A 167 -6.04 8.81 -16.11
C PRO A 167 -4.92 7.82 -15.79
N GLU A 168 -3.67 8.31 -15.70
CA GLU A 168 -2.48 7.50 -15.49
C GLU A 168 -1.55 8.14 -14.46
N ALA A 169 -0.77 7.31 -13.77
CA ALA A 169 0.21 7.79 -12.79
C ALA A 169 1.29 8.66 -13.47
N LEU A 170 1.57 9.81 -12.90
CA LEU A 170 2.56 10.76 -13.41
C LEU A 170 3.90 10.55 -12.70
N ILE A 171 4.75 9.70 -13.27
CA ILE A 171 6.08 9.39 -12.72
C ILE A 171 7.14 10.19 -13.45
N THR A 172 7.31 11.46 -13.07
CA THR A 172 8.31 12.37 -13.65
C THR A 172 9.19 12.99 -12.58
N ALA A 173 10.35 13.52 -12.98
CA ALA A 173 11.26 14.20 -12.06
C ALA A 173 10.57 15.38 -11.35
N GLU A 174 9.80 16.14 -12.11
CA GLU A 174 9.08 17.32 -11.60
C GLU A 174 8.00 16.92 -10.58
N ALA A 175 7.30 15.80 -10.83
CA ALA A 175 6.31 15.28 -9.89
C ALA A 175 6.98 14.84 -8.58
N TYR A 176 8.14 14.16 -8.65
CA TYR A 176 8.91 13.80 -7.46
C TYR A 176 9.36 15.05 -6.68
N ASP A 177 9.97 16.01 -7.37
CA ASP A 177 10.50 17.24 -6.75
C ASP A 177 9.38 18.12 -6.15
N ALA A 178 8.17 18.04 -6.70
CA ALA A 178 6.97 18.67 -6.15
C ALA A 178 6.36 17.93 -4.96
N GLY A 179 6.88 16.75 -4.60
CA GLY A 179 6.38 15.95 -3.50
C GLY A 179 5.06 15.23 -3.78
N LEU A 180 4.71 15.03 -5.06
CA LEU A 180 3.50 14.30 -5.44
C LEU A 180 3.64 12.79 -5.14
N THR A 181 2.50 12.14 -4.89
CA THR A 181 2.43 10.72 -4.56
C THR A 181 1.17 10.09 -5.16
#